data_be8fbfae7dde9a7d189318930c0f3ca9
#
_entry.id   be8fbfae7dde9a7d189318930c0f3ca9
#
_cell.length_a   1.000
_cell.length_b   1.000
_cell.length_c   1.000
_cell.angle_alpha   90.00
_cell.angle_beta   90.00
_cell.angle_gamma   90.00
#
_symmetry.space_group_name_H-M   'P 1'
#
loop_
_entity.id
_entity.type
_entity.pdbx_description
1 polymer ?
#
loop_
_entity_poly.entity_id
_entity_poly.type
_entity_poly.pdbx_seq_one_letter_code
_entity_poly.pdbx_strand_id
1 'polypeptide(L)'
;MRVLFISKSLHAVSGAGVGSRMHLNALKRLVGEENVYVVDVGLSEAAHREEKYIAYGKYRNILDRLHRHLEGNTYLFSNKIISDVCKIIKKEKVSFVFVDDSYYGNLVKTIKKECDAVTVVTFFHDVKAALFRIWMKTAPWFDKIDFRIGLAQEKISTMYTDANIVLNQNENSLLRQYYNVNADFYFPVCVSGENKQQIGLNPYCGNKRHILFVGTYYLPNIQGLHWFCDTVFDSVKENYDIWVIGKGLEKVRDEFNDDDIHVIGFVDSLSEYYSYADMVIAPLTDGGGMKIKTAEAISYGKMFLGSSESLYGYWEEIPDDLKGKVVFKCDTAEEYLKAFNKIDGKLICKKNEEL
;
A
#
# COMPACT_ATOMS: atom_id res chain seq x y z
N MET A 1 -13.98 12.64 22.12
CA MET A 1 -14.52 12.51 20.75
C MET A 1 -14.60 11.02 20.44
N ARG A 2 -15.75 10.50 20.01
CA ARG A 2 -15.88 9.10 19.60
C ARG A 2 -15.74 9.00 18.09
N VAL A 3 -14.92 8.07 17.67
CA VAL A 3 -14.52 7.86 16.28
C VAL A 3 -15.01 6.50 15.79
N LEU A 4 -15.54 6.43 14.57
CA LEU A 4 -15.79 5.19 13.86
C LEU A 4 -14.80 5.08 12.69
N PHE A 5 -14.01 4.03 12.69
CA PHE A 5 -13.10 3.68 11.60
C PHE A 5 -13.73 2.58 10.74
N ILE A 6 -13.80 2.78 9.43
CA ILE A 6 -14.42 1.83 8.50
C ILE A 6 -13.42 1.42 7.44
N SER A 7 -13.03 0.15 7.39
CA SER A 7 -12.04 -0.38 6.44
C SER A 7 -12.40 -1.79 5.97
N LYS A 8 -11.89 -2.16 4.81
CA LYS A 8 -11.90 -3.55 4.30
C LYS A 8 -10.54 -4.22 4.39
N SER A 9 -9.51 -3.45 4.70
CA SER A 9 -8.12 -3.86 4.47
C SER A 9 -7.35 -4.18 5.75
N LEU A 10 -7.97 -4.10 6.93
CA LEU A 10 -7.29 -4.27 8.22
C LEU A 10 -6.50 -5.58 8.35
N HIS A 11 -7.01 -6.68 7.78
CA HIS A 11 -6.36 -8.00 7.79
C HIS A 11 -5.58 -8.31 6.51
N ALA A 12 -5.53 -7.38 5.56
CA ALA A 12 -4.76 -7.58 4.35
C ALA A 12 -3.24 -7.47 4.62
N VAL A 13 -2.48 -8.37 4.01
CA VAL A 13 -0.99 -8.37 4.08
C VAL A 13 -0.40 -7.36 3.08
N SER A 14 -1.24 -6.74 2.26
CA SER A 14 -0.85 -5.75 1.25
C SER A 14 -0.50 -4.39 1.86
N GLY A 15 0.07 -3.52 1.03
CA GLY A 15 0.35 -2.12 1.39
C GLY A 15 -0.89 -1.37 1.92
N ALA A 16 -2.05 -1.57 1.31
CA ALA A 16 -3.30 -0.99 1.80
C ALA A 16 -3.63 -1.47 3.23
N GLY A 17 -3.38 -2.76 3.55
CA GLY A 17 -3.59 -3.27 4.90
C GLY A 17 -2.64 -2.66 5.93
N VAL A 18 -1.39 -2.45 5.57
CA VAL A 18 -0.42 -1.75 6.44
C VAL A 18 -0.89 -0.32 6.67
N GLY A 19 -1.25 0.43 5.62
CA GLY A 19 -1.78 1.79 5.72
C GLY A 19 -3.03 1.86 6.60
N SER A 20 -4.01 0.98 6.39
CA SER A 20 -5.23 0.93 7.21
C SER A 20 -4.95 0.72 8.69
N ARG A 21 -4.03 -0.20 9.04
CA ARG A 21 -3.62 -0.40 10.44
C ARG A 21 -2.91 0.81 11.03
N MET A 22 -2.12 1.51 10.21
CA MET A 22 -1.44 2.74 10.66
C MET A 22 -2.45 3.86 10.94
N HIS A 23 -3.44 4.06 10.07
CA HIS A 23 -4.52 5.02 10.29
C HIS A 23 -5.31 4.71 11.57
N LEU A 24 -5.70 3.45 11.75
CA LEU A 24 -6.41 3.01 12.95
C LEU A 24 -5.57 3.24 14.22
N ASN A 25 -4.28 2.89 14.21
CA ASN A 25 -3.39 3.11 15.34
C ASN A 25 -3.17 4.59 15.63
N ALA A 26 -3.06 5.43 14.60
CA ALA A 26 -2.97 6.89 14.77
C ALA A 26 -4.22 7.45 15.43
N LEU A 27 -5.41 7.03 15.00
CA LEU A 27 -6.67 7.43 15.61
C LEU A 27 -6.77 6.97 17.07
N LYS A 28 -6.39 5.72 17.38
CA LYS A 28 -6.36 5.21 18.76
C LYS A 28 -5.41 6.02 19.66
N ARG A 29 -4.23 6.40 19.15
CA ARG A 29 -3.28 7.26 19.88
C ARG A 29 -3.82 8.67 20.10
N LEU A 30 -4.56 9.21 19.12
CA LEU A 30 -5.07 10.58 19.15
C LEU A 30 -6.24 10.76 20.13
N VAL A 31 -7.18 9.81 20.16
CA VAL A 31 -8.45 9.98 20.91
C VAL A 31 -8.61 9.00 22.07
N GLY A 32 -7.69 8.06 22.27
CA GLY A 32 -7.78 6.95 23.19
C GLY A 32 -8.48 5.73 22.55
N GLU A 33 -7.98 4.54 22.82
CA GLU A 33 -8.49 3.29 22.24
C GLU A 33 -9.96 3.05 22.62
N GLU A 34 -10.34 3.44 23.81
CA GLU A 34 -11.71 3.35 24.34
C GLU A 34 -12.73 4.19 23.56
N ASN A 35 -12.26 5.14 22.76
CA ASN A 35 -13.10 6.04 21.96
C ASN A 35 -13.17 5.66 20.48
N VAL A 36 -12.49 4.58 20.07
CA VAL A 36 -12.45 4.14 18.67
C VAL A 36 -13.29 2.88 18.47
N TYR A 37 -14.28 2.99 17.61
CA TYR A 37 -15.09 1.87 17.11
C TYR A 37 -14.60 1.48 15.73
N VAL A 38 -14.65 0.20 15.40
CA VAL A 38 -14.18 -0.33 14.12
C VAL A 38 -15.30 -1.08 13.41
N VAL A 39 -15.51 -0.74 12.16
CA VAL A 39 -16.32 -1.53 11.22
C VAL A 39 -15.39 -2.09 10.15
N ASP A 40 -15.21 -3.40 10.18
CA ASP A 40 -14.44 -4.14 9.19
C ASP A 40 -15.37 -4.78 8.18
N VAL A 41 -15.15 -4.48 6.88
CA VAL A 41 -15.93 -5.04 5.79
C VAL A 41 -15.00 -5.83 4.86
N GLY A 42 -15.43 -6.99 4.44
CA GLY A 42 -14.64 -7.79 3.47
C GLY A 42 -13.89 -8.96 4.06
N LEU A 43 -14.10 -9.31 5.32
CA LEU A 43 -13.67 -10.60 5.83
C LEU A 43 -14.37 -11.74 5.07
N SER A 44 -13.62 -12.80 4.77
CA SER A 44 -14.17 -14.00 4.13
C SER A 44 -15.01 -14.86 5.09
N GLU A 45 -14.84 -14.66 6.39
CA GLU A 45 -15.48 -15.39 7.46
C GLU A 45 -16.79 -14.74 7.94
N ALA A 46 -17.56 -15.47 8.73
CA ALA A 46 -18.85 -15.01 9.26
C ALA A 46 -18.70 -13.68 10.04
N ALA A 47 -19.73 -12.86 9.98
CA ALA A 47 -19.79 -11.61 10.72
C ALA A 47 -19.48 -11.86 12.21
N HIS A 48 -18.51 -11.11 12.74
CA HIS A 48 -18.09 -11.15 14.14
C HIS A 48 -18.41 -9.80 14.79
N ARG A 49 -18.86 -9.84 16.05
CA ARG A 49 -19.19 -8.63 16.79
C ARG A 49 -18.65 -8.71 18.20
N GLU A 50 -17.73 -7.84 18.48
CA GLU A 50 -17.29 -7.47 19.82
C GLU A 50 -17.82 -6.07 20.18
N GLU A 51 -17.62 -5.62 21.41
CA GLU A 51 -18.19 -4.35 21.89
C GLU A 51 -17.87 -3.16 20.97
N LYS A 52 -16.64 -3.06 20.47
CA LYS A 52 -16.18 -1.94 19.63
C LYS A 52 -15.68 -2.37 18.24
N TYR A 53 -15.62 -3.65 17.96
CA TYR A 53 -15.18 -4.21 16.67
C TYR A 53 -16.32 -5.02 16.05
N ILE A 54 -16.76 -4.58 14.88
CA ILE A 54 -17.87 -5.20 14.16
C ILE A 54 -17.38 -5.56 12.77
N ALA A 55 -17.31 -6.85 12.50
CA ALA A 55 -16.93 -7.37 11.19
C ALA A 55 -18.16 -7.83 10.40
N TYR A 56 -18.20 -7.44 9.14
CA TYR A 56 -19.18 -7.90 8.17
C TYR A 56 -18.48 -8.75 7.12
N GLY A 57 -19.00 -9.95 6.88
CA GLY A 57 -18.51 -10.82 5.82
C GLY A 57 -18.78 -10.23 4.42
N LYS A 58 -17.98 -10.68 3.46
CA LYS A 58 -18.27 -10.49 2.04
C LYS A 58 -19.63 -11.10 1.69
N TYR A 59 -20.05 -10.91 0.43
CA TYR A 59 -21.23 -11.60 -0.08
C TYR A 59 -21.14 -13.13 0.12
N ARG A 60 -22.25 -13.77 0.45
CA ARG A 60 -22.33 -15.21 0.75
C ARG A 60 -22.26 -16.06 -0.51
N ASN A 61 -22.85 -15.57 -1.59
CA ASN A 61 -22.94 -16.23 -2.88
C ASN A 61 -23.19 -15.20 -3.98
N ILE A 62 -23.24 -15.67 -5.24
CA ILE A 62 -23.41 -14.81 -6.40
C ILE A 62 -24.74 -14.02 -6.38
N LEU A 63 -25.78 -14.58 -5.80
CA LEU A 63 -27.10 -13.91 -5.69
C LEU A 63 -27.03 -12.73 -4.70
N ASP A 64 -26.35 -12.90 -3.58
CA ASP A 64 -26.10 -11.82 -2.61
C ASP A 64 -25.23 -10.71 -3.24
N ARG A 65 -24.19 -11.07 -4.01
CA ARG A 65 -23.40 -10.10 -4.75
C ARG A 65 -24.25 -9.34 -5.77
N LEU A 66 -25.09 -10.04 -6.53
CA LEU A 66 -26.00 -9.43 -7.50
C LEU A 66 -27.02 -8.52 -6.80
N HIS A 67 -27.56 -8.93 -5.66
CA HIS A 67 -28.48 -8.09 -4.86
C HIS A 67 -27.82 -6.77 -4.45
N ARG A 68 -26.59 -6.81 -3.94
CA ARG A 68 -25.82 -5.60 -3.60
C ARG A 68 -25.60 -4.70 -4.82
N HIS A 69 -25.34 -5.27 -6.00
CA HIS A 69 -25.24 -4.52 -7.25
C HIS A 69 -26.56 -3.84 -7.65
N LEU A 70 -27.69 -4.51 -7.48
CA LEU A 70 -29.02 -3.92 -7.72
C LEU A 70 -29.33 -2.78 -6.74
N GLU A 71 -28.80 -2.81 -5.53
CA GLU A 71 -28.83 -1.71 -4.58
C GLU A 71 -27.86 -0.56 -4.96
N GLY A 72 -27.09 -0.71 -6.03
CA GLY A 72 -26.05 0.23 -6.47
C GLY A 72 -24.80 0.22 -5.59
N ASN A 73 -24.61 -0.80 -4.77
CA ASN A 73 -23.47 -0.95 -3.89
C ASN A 73 -22.38 -1.85 -4.49
N THR A 74 -21.15 -1.67 -4.06
CA THR A 74 -20.09 -2.64 -4.31
C THR A 74 -20.39 -3.94 -3.55
N TYR A 75 -19.68 -5.01 -3.88
CA TYR A 75 -19.84 -6.31 -3.22
C TYR A 75 -19.58 -6.31 -1.69
N LEU A 76 -19.04 -5.23 -1.14
CA LEU A 76 -18.74 -5.08 0.29
C LEU A 76 -19.94 -4.65 1.13
N PHE A 77 -20.84 -3.85 0.58
CA PHE A 77 -21.97 -3.28 1.31
C PHE A 77 -23.31 -3.75 0.77
N SER A 78 -24.26 -3.91 1.68
CA SER A 78 -25.69 -3.93 1.39
C SER A 78 -26.35 -2.76 2.11
N ASN A 79 -27.55 -2.37 1.68
CA ASN A 79 -28.34 -1.33 2.37
C ASN A 79 -28.58 -1.67 3.83
N LYS A 80 -28.66 -2.96 4.17
CA LYS A 80 -28.75 -3.43 5.55
C LYS A 80 -27.50 -3.09 6.36
N ILE A 81 -26.30 -3.37 5.82
CA ILE A 81 -25.02 -3.04 6.49
C ILE A 81 -24.91 -1.52 6.69
N ILE A 82 -25.26 -0.74 5.67
CA ILE A 82 -25.25 0.74 5.75
C ILE A 82 -26.19 1.23 6.87
N SER A 83 -27.40 0.69 6.94
CA SER A 83 -28.36 1.03 7.99
C SER A 83 -27.83 0.65 9.39
N ASP A 84 -27.19 -0.52 9.53
CA ASP A 84 -26.62 -0.94 10.80
C ASP A 84 -25.45 -0.05 11.25
N VAL A 85 -24.61 0.42 10.32
CA VAL A 85 -23.57 1.42 10.59
C VAL A 85 -24.18 2.73 11.11
N CYS A 86 -25.26 3.23 10.50
CA CYS A 86 -25.96 4.43 10.98
C CYS A 86 -26.55 4.23 12.39
N LYS A 87 -27.06 3.03 12.71
CA LYS A 87 -27.52 2.70 14.08
C LYS A 87 -26.37 2.72 15.09
N ILE A 88 -25.18 2.20 14.72
CA ILE A 88 -24.00 2.25 15.58
C ILE A 88 -23.62 3.70 15.86
N ILE A 89 -23.52 4.53 14.82
CA ILE A 89 -23.20 5.95 14.96
C ILE A 89 -24.14 6.65 15.96
N LYS A 90 -25.44 6.44 15.80
CA LYS A 90 -26.46 7.04 16.68
C LYS A 90 -26.38 6.50 18.11
N LYS A 91 -26.30 5.18 18.28
CA LYS A 91 -26.25 4.50 19.59
C LYS A 91 -25.01 4.90 20.39
N GLU A 92 -23.85 4.86 19.74
CA GLU A 92 -22.56 5.11 20.38
C GLU A 92 -22.19 6.61 20.40
N LYS A 93 -23.05 7.49 19.86
CA LYS A 93 -22.82 8.94 19.78
C LYS A 93 -21.49 9.27 19.13
N VAL A 94 -21.20 8.60 18.01
CA VAL A 94 -20.00 8.86 17.20
C VAL A 94 -20.12 10.25 16.60
N SER A 95 -19.05 11.04 16.69
CA SER A 95 -18.98 12.39 16.13
C SER A 95 -18.04 12.52 14.92
N PHE A 96 -17.20 11.51 14.70
CA PHE A 96 -16.25 11.50 13.59
C PHE A 96 -16.17 10.11 12.94
N VAL A 97 -16.31 10.06 11.64
CA VAL A 97 -16.20 8.80 10.85
C VAL A 97 -15.04 8.92 9.89
N PHE A 98 -14.10 7.98 10.00
CA PHE A 98 -12.99 7.83 9.06
C PHE A 98 -13.30 6.64 8.12
N VAL A 99 -13.53 6.95 6.86
CA VAL A 99 -13.80 5.97 5.80
C VAL A 99 -12.48 5.68 5.07
N ASP A 100 -11.93 4.52 5.32
CA ASP A 100 -10.59 4.12 4.86
C ASP A 100 -10.63 3.43 3.47
N ASP A 101 -11.48 3.89 2.61
CA ASP A 101 -11.43 3.65 1.15
C ASP A 101 -12.45 4.56 0.43
N SER A 102 -12.19 4.86 -0.83
CA SER A 102 -12.94 5.89 -1.58
C SER A 102 -14.26 5.41 -2.19
N TYR A 103 -14.45 4.11 -2.43
CA TYR A 103 -15.62 3.62 -3.17
C TYR A 103 -16.76 3.09 -2.27
N TYR A 104 -17.04 3.80 -1.17
CA TYR A 104 -18.15 3.54 -0.25
C TYR A 104 -19.19 4.69 -0.26
N GLY A 105 -19.42 5.27 -1.43
CA GLY A 105 -20.21 6.49 -1.61
C GLY A 105 -21.61 6.43 -1.03
N ASN A 106 -22.36 5.34 -1.21
CA ASN A 106 -23.69 5.20 -0.63
C ASN A 106 -23.67 5.17 0.91
N LEU A 107 -22.62 4.58 1.50
CA LEU A 107 -22.40 4.64 2.94
C LEU A 107 -22.19 6.07 3.40
N VAL A 108 -21.23 6.79 2.80
CA VAL A 108 -20.92 8.19 3.12
C VAL A 108 -22.18 9.06 2.96
N LYS A 109 -22.86 8.96 1.83
CA LYS A 109 -24.10 9.68 1.54
C LYS A 109 -25.19 9.41 2.57
N THR A 110 -25.37 8.16 2.99
CA THR A 110 -26.41 7.78 3.96
C THR A 110 -26.08 8.29 5.34
N ILE A 111 -24.81 8.18 5.77
CA ILE A 111 -24.35 8.76 7.05
C ILE A 111 -24.63 10.27 7.08
N LYS A 112 -24.25 10.99 6.03
CA LYS A 112 -24.49 12.46 5.96
C LYS A 112 -25.97 12.84 5.93
N LYS A 113 -26.84 11.96 5.45
CA LYS A 113 -28.30 12.20 5.45
C LYS A 113 -28.99 11.86 6.77
N GLU A 114 -28.52 10.82 7.44
CA GLU A 114 -29.21 10.29 8.62
C GLU A 114 -28.56 10.68 9.95
N CYS A 115 -27.33 11.22 9.92
CA CYS A 115 -26.52 11.54 11.10
C CYS A 115 -25.93 12.96 10.94
N ASP A 116 -26.76 14.00 11.04
CA ASP A 116 -26.44 15.40 10.67
C ASP A 116 -25.23 16.00 11.41
N ALA A 117 -24.92 15.55 12.64
CA ALA A 117 -23.85 16.11 13.47
C ALA A 117 -22.51 15.36 13.34
N VAL A 118 -22.37 14.50 12.33
CA VAL A 118 -21.19 13.65 12.16
C VAL A 118 -20.27 14.19 11.07
N THR A 119 -19.01 14.40 11.41
CA THR A 119 -17.96 14.67 10.42
C THR A 119 -17.53 13.36 9.77
N VAL A 120 -17.55 13.31 8.46
CA VAL A 120 -17.14 12.14 7.66
C VAL A 120 -15.96 12.52 6.80
N VAL A 121 -14.84 11.82 6.94
CA VAL A 121 -13.68 11.97 6.06
C VAL A 121 -13.46 10.70 5.26
N THR A 122 -13.04 10.84 4.01
CA THR A 122 -12.76 9.70 3.12
C THR A 122 -11.30 9.72 2.71
N PHE A 123 -10.62 8.60 2.94
CA PHE A 123 -9.25 8.38 2.54
C PHE A 123 -9.19 7.61 1.23
N PHE A 124 -8.38 8.10 0.31
CA PHE A 124 -8.12 7.51 -1.00
C PHE A 124 -6.75 6.83 -0.97
N HIS A 125 -6.72 5.51 -0.81
CA HIS A 125 -5.47 4.75 -0.99
C HIS A 125 -4.94 4.89 -2.43
N ASP A 126 -5.85 5.01 -3.38
CA ASP A 126 -5.65 5.31 -4.78
C ASP A 126 -6.92 5.98 -5.30
N VAL A 127 -6.84 6.82 -6.30
CA VAL A 127 -8.01 7.24 -7.07
C VAL A 127 -8.41 6.09 -8.00
N LYS A 128 -9.44 5.34 -7.59
CA LYS A 128 -9.88 4.11 -8.28
C LYS A 128 -10.28 4.34 -9.74
N ALA A 129 -10.69 5.57 -10.08
CA ALA A 129 -11.00 5.91 -11.45
C ALA A 129 -9.85 5.65 -12.42
N ALA A 130 -8.62 5.91 -12.01
CA ALA A 130 -7.43 5.62 -12.82
C ALA A 130 -7.24 4.10 -13.00
N LEU A 131 -7.28 3.34 -11.91
CA LEU A 131 -7.04 1.89 -11.91
C LEU A 131 -8.18 1.11 -12.59
N PHE A 132 -9.42 1.37 -12.22
CA PHE A 132 -10.58 0.63 -12.75
C PHE A 132 -10.74 0.81 -14.25
N ARG A 133 -10.39 1.97 -14.81
CA ARG A 133 -10.41 2.18 -16.25
C ARG A 133 -9.39 1.32 -17.00
N ILE A 134 -8.22 1.07 -16.39
CA ILE A 134 -7.21 0.16 -16.94
C ILE A 134 -7.70 -1.28 -16.83
N TRP A 135 -8.11 -1.71 -15.64
CA TRP A 135 -8.52 -3.10 -15.39
C TRP A 135 -9.78 -3.50 -16.16
N MET A 136 -10.70 -2.57 -16.39
CA MET A 136 -11.88 -2.84 -17.22
C MET A 136 -11.57 -3.26 -18.66
N LYS A 137 -10.36 -2.98 -19.18
CA LYS A 137 -9.98 -3.39 -20.55
C LYS A 137 -9.88 -4.90 -20.68
N THR A 138 -9.33 -5.57 -19.65
CA THR A 138 -9.00 -7.00 -19.65
C THR A 138 -9.85 -7.85 -18.71
N ALA A 139 -10.56 -7.23 -17.77
CA ALA A 139 -11.36 -7.93 -16.77
C ALA A 139 -12.52 -8.73 -17.37
N PRO A 140 -12.92 -9.85 -16.73
CA PRO A 140 -14.17 -10.54 -17.04
C PRO A 140 -15.38 -9.62 -16.92
N TRP A 141 -16.46 -9.91 -17.68
CA TRP A 141 -17.63 -9.04 -17.77
C TRP A 141 -18.27 -8.74 -16.39
N PHE A 142 -18.25 -9.71 -15.51
CA PHE A 142 -18.83 -9.58 -14.17
C PHE A 142 -18.05 -8.61 -13.28
N ASP A 143 -16.72 -8.63 -13.37
CA ASP A 143 -15.86 -7.70 -12.62
C ASP A 143 -15.96 -6.28 -13.19
N LYS A 144 -16.26 -6.13 -14.49
CA LYS A 144 -16.54 -4.82 -15.09
C LYS A 144 -17.78 -4.15 -14.48
N ILE A 145 -18.75 -4.92 -13.98
CA ILE A 145 -19.90 -4.38 -13.25
C ILE A 145 -19.43 -3.78 -11.92
N ASP A 146 -18.63 -4.52 -11.15
CA ASP A 146 -18.06 -4.02 -9.89
C ASP A 146 -17.26 -2.74 -10.10
N PHE A 147 -16.41 -2.69 -11.13
CA PHE A 147 -15.62 -1.49 -11.42
C PHE A 147 -16.50 -0.29 -11.78
N ARG A 148 -17.57 -0.48 -12.57
CA ARG A 148 -18.50 0.59 -12.91
C ARG A 148 -19.25 1.11 -11.68
N ILE A 149 -19.72 0.20 -10.82
CA ILE A 149 -20.34 0.57 -9.55
C ILE A 149 -19.31 1.28 -8.67
N GLY A 150 -18.09 0.76 -8.57
CA GLY A 150 -17.00 1.37 -7.82
C GLY A 150 -16.71 2.81 -8.24
N LEU A 151 -16.68 3.10 -9.55
CA LEU A 151 -16.52 4.46 -10.08
C LEU A 151 -17.66 5.39 -9.64
N ALA A 152 -18.90 4.90 -9.71
CA ALA A 152 -20.07 5.67 -9.26
C ALA A 152 -20.01 5.94 -7.75
N GLN A 153 -19.61 4.92 -6.96
CA GLN A 153 -19.45 5.02 -5.50
C GLN A 153 -18.33 6.01 -5.13
N GLU A 154 -17.19 5.96 -5.81
CA GLU A 154 -16.09 6.91 -5.57
C GLU A 154 -16.53 8.34 -5.84
N LYS A 155 -17.23 8.58 -6.97
CA LYS A 155 -17.80 9.89 -7.26
C LYS A 155 -18.77 10.37 -6.16
N ILE A 156 -19.64 9.48 -5.65
CA ILE A 156 -20.56 9.82 -4.56
C ILE A 156 -19.78 10.16 -3.28
N SER A 157 -18.70 9.40 -2.96
CA SER A 157 -17.85 9.72 -1.81
C SER A 157 -17.31 11.14 -1.89
N THR A 158 -16.76 11.56 -3.03
CA THR A 158 -16.20 12.92 -3.18
C THR A 158 -17.25 14.04 -3.00
N MET A 159 -18.53 13.72 -3.25
CA MET A 159 -19.62 14.71 -3.16
C MET A 159 -20.20 14.87 -1.75
N TYR A 160 -20.11 13.84 -0.92
CA TYR A 160 -20.80 13.80 0.37
C TYR A 160 -19.86 13.78 1.58
N THR A 161 -18.57 13.50 1.39
CA THR A 161 -17.58 13.60 2.47
C THR A 161 -17.34 15.06 2.87
N ASP A 162 -16.99 15.30 4.13
CA ASP A 162 -16.58 16.63 4.62
C ASP A 162 -15.14 16.94 4.25
N ALA A 163 -14.30 15.90 4.07
CA ALA A 163 -12.94 16.08 3.57
C ALA A 163 -12.47 14.86 2.77
N ASN A 164 -11.79 15.12 1.66
CA ASN A 164 -11.11 14.15 0.85
C ASN A 164 -9.61 14.12 1.23
N ILE A 165 -9.12 12.97 1.62
CA ILE A 165 -7.71 12.78 2.01
C ILE A 165 -7.05 11.86 0.99
N VAL A 166 -5.93 12.29 0.42
CA VAL A 166 -5.16 11.51 -0.56
C VAL A 166 -3.73 11.31 -0.09
N LEU A 167 -3.00 10.38 -0.72
CA LEU A 167 -1.63 10.07 -0.37
C LEU A 167 -0.65 11.19 -0.74
N ASN A 168 -0.82 11.83 -1.91
CA ASN A 168 0.14 12.76 -2.47
C ASN A 168 -0.49 13.66 -3.54
N GLN A 169 0.32 14.57 -4.10
CA GLN A 169 -0.10 15.53 -5.12
C GLN A 169 -0.53 14.86 -6.44
N ASN A 170 0.05 13.70 -6.79
CA ASN A 170 -0.32 12.98 -8.00
C ASN A 170 -1.76 12.43 -7.88
N GLU A 171 -2.10 11.86 -6.71
CA GLU A 171 -3.47 11.41 -6.42
C GLU A 171 -4.47 12.59 -6.41
N ASN A 172 -4.06 13.76 -5.89
CA ASN A 172 -4.89 14.97 -5.99
C ASN A 172 -5.13 15.39 -7.45
N SER A 173 -4.11 15.29 -8.29
CA SER A 173 -4.25 15.59 -9.71
C SER A 173 -5.23 14.64 -10.41
N LEU A 174 -5.20 13.35 -10.07
CA LEU A 174 -6.17 12.36 -10.54
C LEU A 174 -7.58 12.64 -10.01
N LEU A 175 -7.72 13.00 -8.73
CA LEU A 175 -9.00 13.36 -8.12
C LEU A 175 -9.64 14.56 -8.87
N ARG A 176 -8.83 15.57 -9.14
CA ARG A 176 -9.23 16.73 -9.93
C ARG A 176 -9.61 16.37 -11.37
N GLN A 177 -8.80 15.53 -12.02
CA GLN A 177 -9.02 15.10 -13.40
C GLN A 177 -10.33 14.34 -13.58
N TYR A 178 -10.64 13.40 -12.65
CA TYR A 178 -11.79 12.50 -12.81
C TYR A 178 -13.09 13.03 -12.20
N TYR A 179 -12.99 13.83 -11.13
CA TYR A 179 -14.15 14.25 -10.35
C TYR A 179 -14.30 15.78 -10.22
N ASN A 180 -13.32 16.55 -10.68
CA ASN A 180 -13.25 18.01 -10.52
C ASN A 180 -13.29 18.45 -9.05
N VAL A 181 -12.66 17.67 -8.17
CA VAL A 181 -12.56 17.90 -6.72
C VAL A 181 -11.08 17.92 -6.36
N ASN A 182 -10.70 18.77 -5.42
CA ASN A 182 -9.36 18.75 -4.83
C ASN A 182 -9.40 17.98 -3.50
N ALA A 183 -8.25 17.40 -3.13
CA ALA A 183 -8.05 16.89 -1.80
C ALA A 183 -7.94 18.04 -0.80
N ASP A 184 -8.46 17.82 0.41
CA ASP A 184 -8.35 18.76 1.52
C ASP A 184 -7.07 18.52 2.31
N PHE A 185 -6.60 17.26 2.36
CA PHE A 185 -5.40 16.86 3.10
C PHE A 185 -4.59 15.80 2.34
N TYR A 186 -3.28 15.81 2.64
CA TYR A 186 -2.33 14.80 2.16
C TYR A 186 -1.84 13.96 3.33
N PHE A 187 -2.06 12.64 3.28
CA PHE A 187 -1.53 11.67 4.24
C PHE A 187 -0.66 10.68 3.50
N PRO A 188 0.64 10.98 3.33
CA PRO A 188 1.56 10.08 2.65
C PRO A 188 1.74 8.78 3.45
N VAL A 189 2.22 7.74 2.77
CA VAL A 189 2.62 6.52 3.45
C VAL A 189 3.70 6.86 4.48
N CYS A 190 3.40 6.56 5.73
CA CYS A 190 4.34 6.69 6.84
C CYS A 190 4.80 5.30 7.26
N VAL A 191 6.01 5.19 7.74
CA VAL A 191 6.54 4.00 8.40
C VAL A 191 6.97 4.40 9.81
N SER A 192 6.84 3.48 10.78
CA SER A 192 7.18 3.81 12.16
C SER A 192 8.64 4.25 12.26
N GLY A 193 8.87 5.40 12.91
CA GLY A 193 10.21 5.94 13.17
C GLY A 193 10.89 5.31 14.39
N GLU A 194 10.41 4.16 14.86
CA GLU A 194 11.03 3.46 16.00
C GLU A 194 12.48 3.13 15.66
N ASN A 195 13.35 3.24 16.66
CA ASN A 195 14.81 3.09 16.57
C ASN A 195 15.20 1.93 15.65
N LYS A 196 15.58 2.25 14.43
CA LYS A 196 16.00 1.28 13.41
C LYS A 196 17.50 1.02 13.49
N GLN A 197 18.03 0.95 14.72
CA GLN A 197 19.37 0.44 14.95
C GLN A 197 19.39 -1.05 14.56
N GLN A 198 20.55 -1.53 14.17
CA GLN A 198 20.75 -2.96 13.87
C GLN A 198 20.20 -3.82 15.02
N ILE A 199 19.07 -4.46 14.77
CA ILE A 199 18.35 -5.27 15.73
C ILE A 199 18.53 -6.73 15.31
N GLY A 200 18.97 -7.57 16.25
CA GLY A 200 19.12 -9.00 15.99
C GLY A 200 20.43 -9.39 15.32
N LEU A 201 20.48 -10.64 14.85
CA LEU A 201 21.63 -11.19 14.14
C LEU A 201 21.55 -10.86 12.66
N ASN A 202 22.71 -10.67 12.02
CA ASN A 202 22.78 -10.53 10.59
C ASN A 202 22.20 -11.78 9.90
N PRO A 203 21.10 -11.66 9.12
CA PRO A 203 20.48 -12.81 8.47
C PRO A 203 21.22 -13.23 7.20
N TYR A 204 22.08 -12.37 6.67
CA TYR A 204 22.82 -12.61 5.43
C TYR A 204 24.06 -13.47 5.66
N CYS A 205 24.48 -14.17 4.63
CA CYS A 205 25.68 -14.99 4.63
C CYS A 205 26.55 -14.68 3.40
N GLY A 206 27.84 -15.07 3.49
CA GLY A 206 28.78 -14.81 2.39
C GLY A 206 29.53 -13.48 2.53
N ASN A 207 30.32 -13.15 1.51
CA ASN A 207 31.20 -11.98 1.49
C ASN A 207 30.74 -10.93 0.44
N LYS A 208 29.67 -11.22 -0.27
CA LYS A 208 29.08 -10.28 -1.24
C LYS A 208 28.26 -9.20 -0.54
N ARG A 209 27.99 -8.13 -1.24
CA ARG A 209 27.05 -7.10 -0.78
C ARG A 209 25.61 -7.57 -1.06
N HIS A 210 24.72 -7.26 -0.13
CA HIS A 210 23.39 -7.82 -0.09
C HIS A 210 22.37 -6.85 -0.66
N ILE A 211 21.77 -7.23 -1.80
CA ILE A 211 20.63 -6.57 -2.40
C ILE A 211 19.37 -7.18 -1.79
N LEU A 212 18.51 -6.34 -1.19
CA LEU A 212 17.23 -6.77 -0.66
C LEU A 212 16.11 -6.43 -1.65
N PHE A 213 15.29 -7.43 -1.97
CA PHE A 213 14.00 -7.26 -2.65
C PHE A 213 12.87 -7.68 -1.71
N VAL A 214 11.95 -6.76 -1.40
CA VAL A 214 10.78 -7.04 -0.56
C VAL A 214 9.51 -6.96 -1.40
N GLY A 215 8.65 -8.00 -1.29
CA GLY A 215 7.38 -8.01 -2.01
C GLY A 215 6.44 -9.12 -1.54
N THR A 216 5.26 -9.18 -2.15
CA THR A 216 4.35 -10.33 -2.01
C THR A 216 4.24 -11.03 -3.36
N TYR A 217 3.66 -12.25 -3.37
CA TYR A 217 3.32 -12.94 -4.61
C TYR A 217 2.24 -12.16 -5.38
N TYR A 218 2.69 -11.17 -6.12
CA TYR A 218 1.87 -10.26 -6.92
C TYR A 218 2.57 -10.01 -8.24
N LEU A 219 1.81 -10.10 -9.33
CA LEU A 219 2.38 -10.15 -10.69
C LEU A 219 3.42 -9.05 -10.98
N PRO A 220 3.20 -7.76 -10.69
CA PRO A 220 4.23 -6.74 -10.91
C PRO A 220 5.52 -6.94 -10.11
N ASN A 221 5.45 -7.51 -8.89
CA ASN A 221 6.64 -7.85 -8.12
C ASN A 221 7.46 -8.94 -8.80
N ILE A 222 6.77 -9.98 -9.26
CA ILE A 222 7.39 -11.15 -9.91
C ILE A 222 8.00 -10.73 -11.23
N GLN A 223 7.25 -10.02 -12.07
CA GLN A 223 7.73 -9.53 -13.37
C GLN A 223 8.93 -8.59 -13.22
N GLY A 224 8.89 -7.66 -12.25
CA GLY A 224 9.99 -6.76 -11.99
C GLY A 224 11.25 -7.48 -11.51
N LEU A 225 11.09 -8.49 -10.63
CA LEU A 225 12.21 -9.29 -10.14
C LEU A 225 12.86 -10.10 -11.28
N HIS A 226 12.06 -10.80 -12.09
CA HIS A 226 12.59 -11.53 -13.27
C HIS A 226 13.30 -10.58 -14.22
N TRP A 227 12.66 -9.46 -14.57
CA TRP A 227 13.29 -8.49 -15.45
C TRP A 227 14.65 -8.02 -14.93
N PHE A 228 14.75 -7.74 -13.62
CA PHE A 228 16.01 -7.31 -13.01
C PHE A 228 17.06 -8.43 -13.05
N CYS A 229 16.68 -9.65 -12.71
CA CYS A 229 17.60 -10.79 -12.73
C CYS A 229 18.10 -11.07 -14.15
N ASP A 230 17.20 -11.05 -15.14
CA ASP A 230 17.53 -11.39 -16.54
C ASP A 230 18.34 -10.28 -17.24
N THR A 231 18.21 -9.01 -16.83
CA THR A 231 18.77 -7.89 -17.60
C THR A 231 19.87 -7.10 -16.89
N VAL A 232 19.92 -7.17 -15.55
CA VAL A 232 20.87 -6.37 -14.76
C VAL A 232 21.80 -7.24 -13.93
N PHE A 233 21.25 -8.24 -13.22
CA PHE A 233 21.95 -8.94 -12.15
C PHE A 233 23.22 -9.65 -12.63
N ASP A 234 23.21 -10.29 -13.77
CA ASP A 234 24.39 -10.96 -14.35
C ASP A 234 25.62 -10.05 -14.44
N SER A 235 25.40 -8.75 -14.64
CA SER A 235 26.49 -7.78 -14.76
C SER A 235 27.08 -7.35 -13.41
N VAL A 236 26.41 -7.65 -12.28
CA VAL A 236 26.81 -7.20 -10.94
C VAL A 236 27.02 -8.36 -9.96
N LYS A 237 26.64 -9.57 -10.28
CA LYS A 237 26.63 -10.74 -9.39
C LYS A 237 28.01 -11.15 -8.83
N GLU A 238 29.11 -10.71 -9.41
CA GLU A 238 30.43 -10.95 -8.83
C GLU A 238 30.58 -10.29 -7.46
N ASN A 239 29.95 -9.11 -7.26
CA ASN A 239 30.03 -8.31 -6.05
C ASN A 239 28.78 -8.35 -5.18
N TYR A 240 27.67 -8.86 -5.70
CA TYR A 240 26.35 -8.80 -5.06
C TYR A 240 25.65 -10.16 -5.07
N ASP A 241 24.80 -10.35 -4.08
CA ASP A 241 23.75 -11.37 -4.07
C ASP A 241 22.38 -10.70 -3.88
N ILE A 242 21.29 -11.43 -4.19
CA ILE A 242 19.92 -10.93 -4.03
C ILE A 242 19.18 -11.78 -3.01
N TRP A 243 18.55 -11.11 -2.05
CA TRP A 243 17.68 -11.72 -1.05
C TRP A 243 16.23 -11.30 -1.29
N VAL A 244 15.40 -12.28 -1.62
CA VAL A 244 14.01 -12.10 -2.04
C VAL A 244 13.09 -12.50 -0.90
N ILE A 245 12.37 -11.53 -0.30
CA ILE A 245 11.62 -11.73 0.92
C ILE A 245 10.19 -11.26 0.77
N GLY A 246 9.26 -12.09 1.23
CA GLY A 246 7.85 -11.77 1.35
C GLY A 246 6.91 -12.92 1.07
N LYS A 247 5.69 -12.76 1.53
CA LYS A 247 4.68 -13.82 1.54
C LYS A 247 4.34 -14.31 0.14
N GLY A 248 4.48 -15.60 -0.06
CA GLY A 248 4.11 -16.29 -1.29
C GLY A 248 5.23 -16.30 -2.35
N LEU A 249 6.34 -15.55 -2.15
CA LEU A 249 7.46 -15.53 -3.10
C LEU A 249 8.24 -16.85 -3.12
N GLU A 250 8.12 -17.69 -2.09
CA GLU A 250 8.66 -19.05 -2.09
C GLU A 250 8.16 -19.90 -3.28
N LYS A 251 7.04 -19.53 -3.90
CA LYS A 251 6.46 -20.23 -5.05
C LYS A 251 7.26 -20.05 -6.35
N VAL A 252 8.04 -18.98 -6.42
CA VAL A 252 8.88 -18.70 -7.61
C VAL A 252 10.34 -19.08 -7.38
N ARG A 253 10.66 -19.76 -6.27
CA ARG A 253 12.04 -20.15 -5.95
C ARG A 253 12.71 -20.95 -7.06
N ASP A 254 12.01 -21.93 -7.60
CA ASP A 254 12.52 -22.82 -8.63
C ASP A 254 12.65 -22.14 -10.01
N GLU A 255 12.17 -20.89 -10.14
CA GLU A 255 12.32 -20.09 -11.34
C GLU A 255 13.69 -19.39 -11.41
N PHE A 256 14.43 -19.32 -10.28
CA PHE A 256 15.75 -18.71 -10.17
C PHE A 256 16.81 -19.78 -9.89
N ASN A 257 17.56 -20.15 -10.93
CA ASN A 257 18.62 -21.17 -10.88
C ASN A 257 20.03 -20.56 -10.72
N ASP A 258 20.17 -19.55 -9.89
CA ASP A 258 21.45 -18.89 -9.58
C ASP A 258 21.69 -18.95 -8.08
N ASP A 259 22.85 -19.43 -7.66
CA ASP A 259 23.22 -19.60 -6.24
C ASP A 259 23.30 -18.25 -5.49
N ASP A 260 23.42 -17.15 -6.21
CA ASP A 260 23.45 -15.79 -5.66
C ASP A 260 22.05 -15.17 -5.54
N ILE A 261 20.97 -15.90 -5.87
CA ILE A 261 19.58 -15.46 -5.71
C ILE A 261 18.90 -16.28 -4.61
N HIS A 262 18.78 -15.69 -3.42
CA HIS A 262 18.23 -16.34 -2.24
C HIS A 262 16.75 -16.03 -2.06
N VAL A 263 15.86 -16.90 -2.51
CA VAL A 263 14.41 -16.73 -2.32
C VAL A 263 14.01 -17.31 -0.96
N ILE A 264 13.85 -16.44 0.03
CA ILE A 264 13.53 -16.81 1.42
C ILE A 264 12.01 -17.04 1.57
N GLY A 265 11.19 -16.19 0.98
CA GLY A 265 9.74 -16.19 1.18
C GLY A 265 9.32 -15.40 2.41
N PHE A 266 8.30 -15.88 3.15
CA PHE A 266 7.76 -15.19 4.31
C PHE A 266 8.74 -15.21 5.49
N VAL A 267 8.86 -14.05 6.17
CA VAL A 267 9.55 -13.89 7.44
C VAL A 267 8.67 -13.13 8.42
N ASP A 268 8.83 -13.39 9.73
CA ASP A 268 8.05 -12.72 10.77
C ASP A 268 8.47 -11.25 10.95
N SER A 269 9.75 -10.95 10.72
CA SER A 269 10.32 -9.59 10.83
C SER A 269 11.17 -9.27 9.60
N LEU A 270 10.96 -8.09 9.05
CA LEU A 270 11.81 -7.52 7.99
C LEU A 270 12.94 -6.64 8.54
N SER A 271 12.91 -6.35 9.86
CA SER A 271 13.80 -5.37 10.48
C SER A 271 15.27 -5.74 10.32
N GLU A 272 15.62 -7.00 10.54
CA GLU A 272 16.99 -7.51 10.41
C GLU A 272 17.45 -7.41 8.95
N TYR A 273 16.60 -7.83 8.02
CA TYR A 273 16.93 -7.78 6.59
C TYR A 273 17.16 -6.36 6.11
N TYR A 274 16.27 -5.42 6.44
CA TYR A 274 16.51 -4.01 6.12
C TYR A 274 17.76 -3.47 6.84
N SER A 275 18.00 -3.83 8.10
CA SER A 275 19.10 -3.30 8.88
C SER A 275 20.47 -3.68 8.31
N TYR A 276 20.60 -4.88 7.80
CA TYR A 276 21.88 -5.41 7.32
C TYR A 276 22.04 -5.39 5.79
N ALA A 277 20.99 -5.12 5.02
CA ALA A 277 21.10 -4.95 3.57
C ALA A 277 22.00 -3.77 3.21
N ASP A 278 22.78 -3.89 2.15
CA ASP A 278 23.55 -2.78 1.58
C ASP A 278 22.65 -1.86 0.76
N MET A 279 21.72 -2.45 0.03
CA MET A 279 20.76 -1.70 -0.77
C MET A 279 19.44 -2.43 -0.93
N VAL A 280 18.43 -1.70 -1.36
CA VAL A 280 17.09 -2.23 -1.67
C VAL A 280 16.76 -1.93 -3.12
N ILE A 281 16.23 -2.91 -3.82
CA ILE A 281 15.74 -2.73 -5.20
C ILE A 281 14.22 -2.84 -5.27
N ALA A 282 13.62 -2.07 -6.18
CA ALA A 282 12.21 -2.17 -6.50
C ALA A 282 11.97 -1.90 -8.01
N PRO A 283 12.30 -2.86 -8.88
CA PRO A 283 12.21 -2.71 -10.34
C PRO A 283 10.78 -2.96 -10.83
N LEU A 284 9.81 -2.18 -10.34
CA LEU A 284 8.40 -2.34 -10.68
C LEU A 284 8.07 -1.60 -11.97
N THR A 285 7.34 -2.25 -12.86
CA THR A 285 6.90 -1.66 -14.14
C THR A 285 5.43 -1.26 -14.13
N ASP A 286 4.67 -1.75 -13.15
CA ASP A 286 3.23 -1.53 -13.02
C ASP A 286 2.82 -1.54 -11.54
N GLY A 287 1.66 -0.97 -11.24
CA GLY A 287 1.11 -0.94 -9.88
C GLY A 287 0.24 0.29 -9.66
N GLY A 288 -0.18 0.51 -8.44
CA GLY A 288 -0.94 1.69 -8.01
C GLY A 288 -0.43 2.21 -6.66
N GLY A 289 -0.63 3.48 -6.41
CA GLY A 289 -0.32 4.13 -5.15
C GLY A 289 1.14 4.13 -4.72
N MET A 290 1.40 4.69 -3.55
CA MET A 290 2.73 4.73 -2.95
C MET A 290 3.15 3.35 -2.43
N LYS A 291 4.39 2.94 -2.70
CA LYS A 291 4.91 1.62 -2.32
C LYS A 291 5.51 1.66 -0.91
N ILE A 292 4.98 0.86 0.01
CA ILE A 292 5.48 0.78 1.40
C ILE A 292 6.95 0.39 1.46
N LYS A 293 7.37 -0.56 0.62
CA LYS A 293 8.78 -0.99 0.55
C LYS A 293 9.75 0.17 0.26
N THR A 294 9.31 1.18 -0.50
CA THR A 294 10.10 2.40 -0.77
C THR A 294 10.23 3.24 0.49
N ALA A 295 9.13 3.48 1.21
CA ALA A 295 9.15 4.19 2.49
C ALA A 295 10.00 3.45 3.53
N GLU A 296 9.88 2.13 3.62
CA GLU A 296 10.67 1.29 4.52
C GLU A 296 12.16 1.41 4.21
N ALA A 297 12.58 1.21 2.95
CA ALA A 297 13.98 1.31 2.55
C ALA A 297 14.59 2.69 2.90
N ILE A 298 13.87 3.76 2.57
CA ILE A 298 14.28 5.14 2.90
C ILE A 298 14.38 5.31 4.42
N SER A 299 13.41 4.79 5.17
CA SER A 299 13.39 4.93 6.63
C SER A 299 14.49 4.16 7.36
N TYR A 300 15.02 3.09 6.75
CA TYR A 300 16.21 2.39 7.22
C TYR A 300 17.52 3.01 6.70
N GLY A 301 17.45 4.13 5.98
CA GLY A 301 18.62 4.81 5.42
C GLY A 301 19.35 4.01 4.34
N LYS A 302 18.65 3.08 3.67
CA LYS A 302 19.28 2.22 2.68
C LYS A 302 19.41 2.91 1.33
N MET A 303 20.46 2.56 0.58
CA MET A 303 20.49 2.88 -0.84
C MET A 303 19.29 2.23 -1.51
N PHE A 304 18.56 3.00 -2.29
CA PHE A 304 17.36 2.53 -2.96
C PHE A 304 17.47 2.73 -4.46
N LEU A 305 17.37 1.64 -5.22
CA LEU A 305 17.32 1.64 -6.65
C LEU A 305 15.94 1.19 -7.11
N GLY A 306 15.16 2.10 -7.64
CA GLY A 306 13.77 1.80 -8.01
C GLY A 306 13.32 2.50 -9.27
N SER A 307 12.32 1.91 -9.92
CA SER A 307 11.67 2.47 -11.09
C SER A 307 10.87 3.73 -10.75
N SER A 308 10.45 4.48 -11.76
CA SER A 308 9.48 5.57 -11.61
C SER A 308 8.21 5.11 -10.91
N GLU A 309 7.74 3.88 -11.17
CA GLU A 309 6.56 3.30 -10.50
C GLU A 309 6.80 3.05 -9.01
N SER A 310 7.96 2.55 -8.62
CA SER A 310 8.28 2.31 -7.21
C SER A 310 8.52 3.61 -6.43
N LEU A 311 8.91 4.68 -7.12
CA LEU A 311 9.14 6.02 -6.58
C LEU A 311 7.93 6.95 -6.73
N TYR A 312 6.80 6.44 -7.25
CA TYR A 312 5.57 7.22 -7.40
C TYR A 312 5.12 7.83 -6.08
N GLY A 313 4.95 9.16 -6.06
CA GLY A 313 4.57 9.94 -4.88
C GLY A 313 5.70 10.19 -3.86
N TYR A 314 6.90 9.67 -4.10
CA TYR A 314 8.08 9.92 -3.26
C TYR A 314 9.11 10.84 -3.95
N TRP A 315 9.29 10.66 -5.27
CA TRP A 315 10.40 11.28 -6.00
C TRP A 315 10.47 12.80 -5.85
N GLU A 316 9.33 13.44 -5.87
CA GLU A 316 9.21 14.90 -5.74
C GLU A 316 9.57 15.39 -4.33
N GLU A 317 9.34 14.54 -3.31
CA GLU A 317 9.59 14.84 -1.89
C GLU A 317 11.02 14.49 -1.45
N ILE A 318 11.76 13.71 -2.23
CA ILE A 318 13.16 13.36 -1.92
C ILE A 318 14.03 14.59 -2.15
N PRO A 319 14.84 14.99 -1.16
CA PRO A 319 15.81 16.09 -1.31
C PRO A 319 16.77 15.86 -2.49
N ASP A 320 17.04 16.91 -3.26
CA ASP A 320 17.85 16.80 -4.48
C ASP A 320 19.29 16.33 -4.22
N ASP A 321 19.83 16.61 -3.04
CA ASP A 321 21.14 16.15 -2.63
C ASP A 321 21.23 14.64 -2.36
N LEU A 322 20.07 13.96 -2.17
CA LEU A 322 19.98 12.51 -2.04
C LEU A 322 19.69 11.82 -3.37
N LYS A 323 19.09 12.52 -4.34
CA LYS A 323 18.81 11.97 -5.67
C LYS A 323 20.11 11.62 -6.41
N GLY A 324 20.18 10.37 -6.88
CA GLY A 324 21.37 9.81 -7.53
C GLY A 324 22.60 9.67 -6.62
N LYS A 325 22.42 9.71 -5.30
CA LYS A 325 23.45 9.41 -4.31
C LYS A 325 23.03 8.33 -3.32
N VAL A 326 21.78 8.37 -2.90
CA VAL A 326 21.17 7.40 -1.98
C VAL A 326 19.93 6.79 -2.64
N VAL A 327 19.13 7.61 -3.32
CA VAL A 327 17.94 7.16 -4.04
C VAL A 327 18.17 7.35 -5.54
N PHE A 328 18.10 6.25 -6.27
CA PHE A 328 18.30 6.19 -7.72
C PHE A 328 16.98 5.84 -8.41
N LYS A 329 16.58 6.65 -9.37
CA LYS A 329 15.46 6.35 -10.26
C LYS A 329 16.00 5.66 -11.50
N CYS A 330 15.59 4.42 -11.71
CA CYS A 330 16.10 3.53 -12.74
C CYS A 330 14.92 2.83 -13.43
N ASP A 331 14.63 3.22 -14.66
CA ASP A 331 13.55 2.62 -15.48
C ASP A 331 14.10 1.65 -16.52
N THR A 332 15.43 1.66 -16.76
CA THR A 332 16.12 0.81 -17.73
C THR A 332 17.31 0.08 -17.10
N ALA A 333 17.72 -1.04 -17.70
CA ALA A 333 18.90 -1.78 -17.26
C ALA A 333 20.16 -0.90 -17.25
N GLU A 334 20.32 -0.02 -18.25
CA GLU A 334 21.45 0.89 -18.34
C GLU A 334 21.50 1.87 -17.15
N GLU A 335 20.36 2.37 -16.69
CA GLU A 335 20.26 3.25 -15.53
C GLU A 335 20.62 2.52 -14.25
N TYR A 336 20.16 1.26 -14.06
CA TYR A 336 20.58 0.42 -12.95
C TYR A 336 22.10 0.20 -12.95
N LEU A 337 22.69 -0.19 -14.09
CA LEU A 337 24.13 -0.42 -14.20
C LEU A 337 24.94 0.86 -13.93
N LYS A 338 24.46 2.02 -14.40
CA LYS A 338 25.08 3.32 -14.07
C LYS A 338 25.01 3.61 -12.56
N ALA A 339 23.89 3.26 -11.90
CA ALA A 339 23.76 3.43 -10.46
C ALA A 339 24.74 2.51 -9.71
N PHE A 340 24.86 1.24 -10.07
CA PHE A 340 25.81 0.29 -9.49
C PHE A 340 27.26 0.79 -9.67
N ASN A 341 27.65 1.18 -10.85
CA ASN A 341 29.00 1.72 -11.12
C ASN A 341 29.31 2.96 -10.27
N LYS A 342 28.32 3.82 -10.05
CA LYS A 342 28.49 5.02 -9.21
C LYS A 342 28.64 4.66 -7.73
N ILE A 343 27.91 3.62 -7.26
CA ILE A 343 27.99 3.11 -5.90
C ILE A 343 29.36 2.45 -5.67
N ASP A 344 29.81 1.60 -6.58
CA ASP A 344 31.08 0.89 -6.49
C ASP A 344 32.29 1.85 -6.58
N GLY A 345 32.24 2.82 -7.47
CA GLY A 345 33.28 3.85 -7.58
C GLY A 345 33.47 4.69 -6.31
N LYS A 346 32.39 5.00 -5.58
CA LYS A 346 32.49 5.72 -4.30
C LYS A 346 33.12 4.88 -3.18
N LEU A 347 32.87 3.56 -3.18
CA LEU A 347 33.45 2.66 -2.17
C LEU A 347 34.95 2.45 -2.39
N ILE A 348 35.41 2.41 -3.63
CA ILE A 348 36.83 2.33 -3.96
C ILE A 348 37.55 3.63 -3.50
N CYS A 349 36.96 4.80 -3.71
CA CYS A 349 37.52 6.06 -3.23
C CYS A 349 37.61 6.11 -1.69
N LYS A 350 36.57 5.68 -0.95
CA LYS A 350 36.63 5.61 0.52
C LYS A 350 37.69 4.64 1.05
N LYS A 351 37.83 3.46 0.46
CA LYS A 351 38.91 2.52 0.83
C LYS A 351 40.32 3.06 0.58
N ASN A 352 40.48 3.91 -0.44
CA ASN A 352 41.77 4.54 -0.74
C ASN A 352 42.08 5.77 0.14
N GLU A 353 41.07 6.36 0.81
CA GLU A 353 41.24 7.43 1.78
C GLU A 353 41.51 6.91 3.21
N GLU A 354 41.22 5.64 3.48
CA GLU A 354 41.47 4.96 4.76
C GLU A 354 42.81 4.19 4.79
N LEU A 355 43.57 4.17 3.68
CA LEU A 355 44.96 3.63 3.55
C LEU A 355 45.97 4.77 3.51
#